data_0fc03820796af420d64f7a6b83a95ff9
#
_entry.id   0fc03820796af420d64f7a6b83a95ff9
#
_cell.length_a   1.000
_cell.length_b   1.000
_cell.length_c   1.000
_cell.angle_alpha   90.00
_cell.angle_beta   90.00
_cell.angle_gamma   90.00
#
_symmetry.space_group_name_H-M   'P 1'
#
loop_
_entity.id
_entity.type
_entity.pdbx_description
1 polymer ?
#
loop_
_entity_poly.entity_id
_entity_poly.type
_entity_poly.pdbx_seq_one_letter_code
_entity_poly.pdbx_strand_id
1 'polypeptide(L)'
;MAHAAPQLYEPLRSFCLAAFARIAPGAEQGEIPFVVDERGGLYEYRPLVRDHLEGRAQELSELVDARIALDELRREPATAIFARGTAGGQKADRSLFCAILLPLLVSTAEACGGFDWEDGAFDRVYRELEHSLFGAGRRYSAVVPLVGLSAGSRIELARGIRVERADGAEPERSCSLAFDRDLPAGELGLPDAAGELADAVTAIRLATGAAVAAGPLVHEQIERHPLEPRPMLGIAATEPAGEPTRLDPWRGRLAGDLLERLLETEADGELAEAIERWELALFEVEPLRSERLREALAAGLGGADGLWAAAMRAAVLLGEADRPGTDAGPVDSLRSLARGHATADAADTVRRALVETILADDRRRLLDALDDALLGLGARPAGYFSARASAA
;
A
#
# COMPACT_ATOMS: atom_id res chain seq x y z
N MET A 1 -2.67 -40.02 3.10
CA MET A 1 -1.55 -39.22 2.46
C MET A 1 -0.58 -38.90 3.58
N ALA A 2 0.74 -38.93 3.32
CA ALA A 2 1.72 -38.52 4.33
C ALA A 2 1.69 -37.00 4.48
N HIS A 3 1.72 -36.51 5.72
CA HIS A 3 1.83 -35.07 6.02
C HIS A 3 3.23 -34.57 5.70
N ALA A 4 3.33 -33.34 5.21
CA ALA A 4 4.63 -32.68 4.94
C ALA A 4 5.35 -32.35 6.26
N ALA A 5 4.62 -32.05 7.33
CA ALA A 5 5.13 -31.79 8.68
C ALA A 5 4.32 -32.55 9.73
N PRO A 6 4.47 -33.90 9.81
CA PRO A 6 3.67 -34.71 10.73
C PRO A 6 3.85 -34.33 12.22
N GLN A 7 4.99 -33.72 12.57
CA GLN A 7 5.28 -33.23 13.92
C GLN A 7 4.38 -32.06 14.35
N LEU A 8 3.80 -31.30 13.41
CA LEU A 8 2.89 -30.19 13.72
C LEU A 8 1.45 -30.66 13.97
N TYR A 9 1.04 -31.80 13.41
CA TYR A 9 -0.35 -32.23 13.43
C TYR A 9 -0.92 -32.35 14.85
N GLU A 10 -0.29 -33.17 15.70
CA GLU A 10 -0.78 -33.42 17.07
C GLU A 10 -0.73 -32.16 17.96
N PRO A 11 0.34 -31.34 17.99
CA PRO A 11 0.33 -30.10 18.77
C PRO A 11 -0.75 -29.11 18.35
N LEU A 12 -0.98 -28.92 17.05
CA LEU A 12 -2.00 -28.01 16.54
C LEU A 12 -3.41 -28.55 16.82
N ARG A 13 -3.61 -29.86 16.68
CA ARG A 13 -4.88 -30.50 17.03
C ARG A 13 -5.21 -30.38 18.52
N SER A 14 -4.22 -30.63 19.39
CA SER A 14 -4.38 -30.50 20.84
C SER A 14 -4.73 -29.07 21.24
N PHE A 15 -4.09 -28.07 20.63
CA PHE A 15 -4.43 -26.67 20.84
C PHE A 15 -5.88 -26.37 20.45
N CYS A 16 -6.33 -26.79 19.26
CA CYS A 16 -7.71 -26.55 18.83
C CYS A 16 -8.72 -27.24 19.76
N LEU A 17 -8.47 -28.48 20.20
CA LEU A 17 -9.31 -29.18 21.16
C LEU A 17 -9.38 -28.47 22.51
N ALA A 18 -8.24 -28.02 23.05
CA ALA A 18 -8.20 -27.27 24.31
C ALA A 18 -8.95 -25.94 24.21
N ALA A 19 -8.81 -25.25 23.07
CA ALA A 19 -9.53 -24.00 22.79
C ALA A 19 -11.05 -24.24 22.71
N PHE A 20 -11.49 -25.27 21.97
CA PHE A 20 -12.91 -25.64 21.88
C PHE A 20 -13.46 -25.96 23.27
N ALA A 21 -12.78 -26.79 24.06
CA ALA A 21 -13.21 -27.13 25.44
C ALA A 21 -13.29 -25.88 26.35
N ARG A 22 -12.45 -24.88 26.10
CA ARG A 22 -12.44 -23.63 26.87
C ARG A 22 -13.62 -22.71 26.52
N ILE A 23 -14.07 -22.75 25.27
CA ILE A 23 -15.09 -21.84 24.71
C ILE A 23 -16.49 -22.47 24.71
N ALA A 24 -16.61 -23.78 24.53
CA ALA A 24 -17.87 -24.49 24.44
C ALA A 24 -18.88 -24.16 25.56
N PRO A 25 -18.49 -24.03 26.87
CA PRO A 25 -19.44 -23.67 27.92
C PRO A 25 -20.11 -22.31 27.75
N GLY A 26 -19.40 -21.32 27.18
CA GLY A 26 -19.97 -20.01 26.87
C GLY A 26 -20.87 -20.05 25.62
N ALA A 27 -20.55 -20.90 24.66
CA ALA A 27 -21.38 -21.14 23.49
C ALA A 27 -22.72 -21.73 23.82
N GLU A 28 -22.75 -22.73 24.72
CA GLU A 28 -23.98 -23.35 25.23
C GLU A 28 -24.87 -22.35 26.01
N GLN A 29 -24.28 -21.32 26.61
CA GLN A 29 -24.98 -20.26 27.34
C GLN A 29 -25.46 -19.12 26.41
N GLY A 30 -25.28 -19.22 25.09
CA GLY A 30 -25.72 -18.20 24.12
C GLY A 30 -24.84 -16.94 24.08
N GLU A 31 -23.60 -17.02 24.57
CA GLU A 31 -22.64 -15.90 24.56
C GLU A 31 -22.05 -15.61 23.18
N ILE A 32 -22.27 -16.51 22.19
CA ILE A 32 -21.78 -16.28 20.84
C ILE A 32 -22.75 -15.34 20.12
N PRO A 33 -22.31 -14.15 19.72
CA PRO A 33 -23.14 -13.26 18.91
C PRO A 33 -23.44 -13.89 17.56
N PHE A 34 -24.61 -13.64 17.02
CA PHE A 34 -25.03 -14.12 15.70
C PHE A 34 -25.68 -13.00 14.90
N VAL A 35 -25.56 -13.10 13.58
CA VAL A 35 -26.28 -12.25 12.64
C VAL A 35 -27.43 -13.07 12.06
N VAL A 36 -28.58 -12.44 11.93
CA VAL A 36 -29.76 -13.02 11.29
C VAL A 36 -29.81 -12.49 9.85
N ASP A 37 -29.54 -13.34 8.88
CA ASP A 37 -29.72 -13.05 7.46
C ASP A 37 -31.11 -13.52 7.01
N GLU A 38 -31.89 -12.63 6.40
CA GLU A 38 -33.17 -12.98 5.78
C GLU A 38 -32.97 -13.23 4.29
N ARG A 39 -33.06 -14.50 3.87
CA ARG A 39 -33.02 -14.90 2.45
C ARG A 39 -34.31 -15.60 2.05
N GLY A 40 -35.11 -14.95 1.20
CA GLY A 40 -36.30 -15.58 0.62
C GLY A 40 -37.38 -15.97 1.64
N GLY A 41 -37.51 -15.25 2.76
CA GLY A 41 -38.47 -15.53 3.82
C GLY A 41 -38.01 -16.59 4.84
N LEU A 42 -36.75 -17.03 4.75
CA LEU A 42 -36.09 -17.88 5.76
C LEU A 42 -35.08 -17.06 6.53
N TYR A 43 -35.04 -17.26 7.84
CA TYR A 43 -34.05 -16.65 8.73
C TYR A 43 -32.88 -17.61 8.91
N GLU A 44 -31.70 -17.22 8.43
CA GLU A 44 -30.45 -17.95 8.63
C GLU A 44 -29.69 -17.32 9.80
N TYR A 45 -29.44 -18.08 10.86
CA TYR A 45 -28.64 -17.67 12.00
C TYR A 45 -27.18 -17.99 11.71
N ARG A 46 -26.37 -16.95 11.47
CA ARG A 46 -24.93 -17.11 11.29
C ARG A 46 -24.19 -16.70 12.57
N PRO A 47 -23.56 -17.64 13.29
CA PRO A 47 -22.74 -17.28 14.45
C PRO A 47 -21.50 -16.51 14.03
N LEU A 48 -21.18 -15.43 14.76
CA LEU A 48 -19.97 -14.62 14.56
C LEU A 48 -18.78 -15.30 15.29
N VAL A 49 -18.42 -16.49 14.83
CA VAL A 49 -17.37 -17.33 15.42
C VAL A 49 -16.03 -16.61 15.41
N ARG A 50 -15.70 -15.96 14.30
CA ARG A 50 -14.44 -15.24 14.13
C ARG A 50 -14.27 -14.13 15.16
N ASP A 51 -15.23 -13.21 15.24
CA ASP A 51 -15.18 -12.06 16.16
C ASP A 51 -15.09 -12.51 17.61
N HIS A 52 -15.81 -13.60 17.95
CA HIS A 52 -15.80 -14.18 19.29
C HIS A 52 -14.42 -14.75 19.66
N LEU A 53 -13.77 -15.48 18.74
CA LEU A 53 -12.44 -16.05 18.94
C LEU A 53 -11.36 -14.98 18.97
N GLU A 54 -11.41 -14.01 18.06
CA GLU A 54 -10.47 -12.88 18.01
C GLU A 54 -10.54 -12.03 19.29
N GLY A 55 -11.75 -11.79 19.81
CA GLY A 55 -11.95 -11.10 21.09
C GLY A 55 -11.32 -11.83 22.30
N ARG A 56 -11.11 -13.15 22.21
CA ARG A 56 -10.47 -13.98 23.24
C ARG A 56 -9.04 -14.39 22.92
N ALA A 57 -8.43 -13.83 21.88
CA ALA A 57 -7.12 -14.22 21.39
C ALA A 57 -6.04 -14.24 22.49
N GLN A 58 -6.05 -13.27 23.40
CA GLN A 58 -5.10 -13.24 24.51
C GLN A 58 -5.28 -14.43 25.47
N GLU A 59 -6.51 -14.73 25.89
CA GLU A 59 -6.82 -15.87 26.75
C GLU A 59 -6.39 -17.19 26.10
N LEU A 60 -6.69 -17.34 24.82
CA LEU A 60 -6.36 -18.54 24.05
C LEU A 60 -4.85 -18.71 23.85
N SER A 61 -4.10 -17.63 23.72
CA SER A 61 -2.63 -17.67 23.60
C SER A 61 -1.93 -18.11 24.89
N GLU A 62 -2.60 -18.02 26.05
CA GLU A 62 -2.07 -18.40 27.35
C GLU A 62 -2.27 -19.91 27.65
N LEU A 63 -3.03 -20.63 26.83
CA LEU A 63 -3.22 -22.08 26.99
C LEU A 63 -1.88 -22.83 26.91
N VAL A 64 -1.73 -23.89 27.68
CA VAL A 64 -0.53 -24.73 27.68
C VAL A 64 -0.31 -25.34 26.28
N ASP A 65 -1.39 -25.82 25.67
CA ASP A 65 -1.37 -26.41 24.34
C ASP A 65 -0.99 -25.39 23.26
N ALA A 66 -1.36 -24.11 23.42
CA ALA A 66 -0.90 -23.03 22.52
C ALA A 66 0.62 -22.86 22.58
N ARG A 67 1.22 -22.89 23.79
CA ARG A 67 2.69 -22.78 23.93
C ARG A 67 3.41 -23.97 23.29
N ILE A 68 2.91 -25.18 23.48
CA ILE A 68 3.47 -26.39 22.86
C ILE A 68 3.40 -26.27 21.34
N ALA A 69 2.25 -25.87 20.79
CA ALA A 69 2.07 -25.68 19.36
C ALA A 69 3.00 -24.58 18.79
N LEU A 70 3.17 -23.46 19.52
CA LEU A 70 4.09 -22.38 19.14
C LEU A 70 5.56 -22.85 19.17
N ASP A 71 5.95 -23.67 20.12
CA ASP A 71 7.31 -24.24 20.21
C ASP A 71 7.61 -25.13 19.00
N GLU A 72 6.66 -25.94 18.55
CA GLU A 72 6.82 -26.76 17.35
C GLU A 72 6.84 -25.90 16.07
N LEU A 73 5.94 -24.90 15.97
CA LEU A 73 5.93 -23.97 14.84
C LEU A 73 7.26 -23.21 14.70
N ARG A 74 7.89 -22.81 15.81
CA ARG A 74 9.20 -22.14 15.76
C ARG A 74 10.32 -23.04 15.21
N ARG A 75 10.22 -24.35 15.36
CA ARG A 75 11.21 -25.28 14.83
C ARG A 75 11.10 -25.49 13.33
N GLU A 76 9.95 -25.12 12.75
CA GLU A 76 9.70 -25.26 11.33
C GLU A 76 10.22 -24.04 10.55
N PRO A 77 11.22 -24.21 9.66
CA PRO A 77 11.72 -23.09 8.86
C PRO A 77 10.65 -22.38 8.04
N ALA A 78 9.66 -23.12 7.54
CA ALA A 78 8.56 -22.57 6.73
C ALA A 78 7.69 -21.55 7.48
N THR A 79 7.72 -21.53 8.82
CA THR A 79 6.97 -20.58 9.64
C THR A 79 7.74 -19.33 9.98
N ALA A 80 9.04 -19.26 9.67
CA ALA A 80 9.91 -18.13 10.03
C ALA A 80 9.41 -16.80 9.47
N ILE A 81 8.78 -16.81 8.28
CA ILE A 81 8.21 -15.62 7.66
C ILE A 81 7.07 -14.99 8.49
N PHE A 82 6.34 -15.81 9.24
CA PHE A 82 5.25 -15.35 10.10
C PHE A 82 5.77 -14.78 11.43
N ALA A 83 6.98 -15.14 11.83
CA ALA A 83 7.63 -14.63 13.03
C ALA A 83 8.33 -13.28 12.83
N ARG A 84 8.33 -12.72 11.63
CA ARG A 84 8.86 -11.41 11.19
C ARG A 84 9.80 -10.73 12.15
N GLY A 85 11.11 -10.67 11.81
CA GLY A 85 12.07 -9.68 12.34
C GLY A 85 12.03 -9.39 13.85
N THR A 86 11.26 -10.13 14.61
CA THR A 86 11.08 -9.97 16.04
C THR A 86 12.26 -10.62 16.75
N ALA A 87 13.25 -9.80 17.06
CA ALA A 87 14.29 -10.17 18.00
C ALA A 87 13.69 -10.25 19.42
N GLY A 88 13.05 -11.37 19.74
CA GLY A 88 12.54 -11.58 21.10
C GLY A 88 11.33 -12.52 21.17
N GLY A 89 11.42 -13.56 22.01
CA GLY A 89 10.49 -14.68 22.09
C GLY A 89 8.99 -14.32 22.13
N GLN A 90 8.57 -13.38 22.99
CA GLN A 90 7.14 -13.04 23.15
C GLN A 90 6.50 -12.39 21.92
N LYS A 91 7.24 -11.55 21.17
CA LYS A 91 6.71 -10.92 19.94
C LYS A 91 6.60 -11.94 18.82
N ALA A 92 7.60 -12.83 18.69
CA ALA A 92 7.55 -13.92 17.71
C ALA A 92 6.38 -14.86 17.97
N ASP A 93 6.12 -15.18 19.25
CA ASP A 93 4.98 -16.01 19.67
C ASP A 93 3.65 -15.38 19.31
N ARG A 94 3.49 -14.09 19.60
CA ARG A 94 2.29 -13.37 19.23
C ARG A 94 2.06 -13.35 17.73
N SER A 95 3.13 -13.12 16.94
CA SER A 95 3.04 -13.15 15.47
C SER A 95 2.64 -14.53 14.95
N LEU A 96 3.27 -15.62 15.44
CA LEU A 96 2.92 -16.99 15.06
C LEU A 96 1.51 -17.36 15.53
N PHE A 97 1.11 -16.96 16.72
CA PHE A 97 -0.24 -17.18 17.23
C PHE A 97 -1.28 -16.52 16.34
N CYS A 98 -1.15 -15.22 16.09
CA CYS A 98 -2.09 -14.45 15.27
C CYS A 98 -2.09 -14.88 13.79
N ALA A 99 -0.93 -15.28 13.25
CA ALA A 99 -0.80 -15.63 11.86
C ALA A 99 -1.14 -17.10 11.54
N ILE A 100 -1.00 -18.01 12.49
CA ILE A 100 -1.19 -19.45 12.25
C ILE A 100 -2.22 -20.07 13.18
N LEU A 101 -2.04 -19.99 14.52
CA LEU A 101 -2.89 -20.72 15.45
C LEU A 101 -4.32 -20.17 15.50
N LEU A 102 -4.49 -18.87 15.57
CA LEU A 102 -5.82 -18.26 15.64
C LEU A 102 -6.60 -18.44 14.34
N PRO A 103 -6.05 -18.20 13.14
CA PRO A 103 -6.71 -18.54 11.87
C PRO A 103 -7.05 -20.02 11.71
N LEU A 104 -6.16 -20.93 12.12
CA LEU A 104 -6.44 -22.37 12.14
C LEU A 104 -7.66 -22.71 13.00
N LEU A 105 -7.71 -22.15 14.23
CA LEU A 105 -8.81 -22.34 15.16
C LEU A 105 -10.13 -21.78 14.59
N VAL A 106 -10.11 -20.56 14.06
CA VAL A 106 -11.28 -19.91 13.42
C VAL A 106 -11.79 -20.76 12.27
N SER A 107 -10.92 -21.14 11.33
CA SER A 107 -11.30 -21.95 10.18
C SER A 107 -11.82 -23.33 10.58
N THR A 108 -11.27 -23.93 11.64
CA THR A 108 -11.76 -25.21 12.19
C THR A 108 -13.17 -25.03 12.77
N ALA A 109 -13.41 -23.99 13.54
CA ALA A 109 -14.72 -23.72 14.13
C ALA A 109 -15.78 -23.39 13.05
N GLU A 110 -15.40 -22.60 12.04
CA GLU A 110 -16.25 -22.33 10.87
C GLU A 110 -16.57 -23.64 10.10
N ALA A 111 -15.59 -24.54 9.93
CA ALA A 111 -15.77 -25.81 9.25
C ALA A 111 -16.61 -26.84 10.03
N CYS A 112 -16.58 -26.75 11.35
CA CYS A 112 -17.47 -27.52 12.25
C CYS A 112 -18.88 -26.92 12.35
N GLY A 113 -19.09 -25.69 11.86
CA GLY A 113 -20.36 -24.98 12.05
C GLY A 113 -20.59 -24.47 13.48
N GLY A 114 -19.55 -24.43 14.31
CA GLY A 114 -19.59 -24.03 15.72
C GLY A 114 -18.46 -24.65 16.54
N PHE A 115 -18.76 -24.99 17.82
CA PHE A 115 -17.76 -25.54 18.73
C PHE A 115 -17.97 -27.03 19.05
N ASP A 116 -18.77 -27.72 18.23
CA ASP A 116 -18.86 -29.18 18.28
C ASP A 116 -17.72 -29.76 17.40
N TRP A 117 -16.80 -30.45 18.09
CA TRP A 117 -15.59 -30.94 17.43
C TRP A 117 -15.85 -32.02 16.40
N GLU A 118 -15.33 -31.83 15.18
CA GLU A 118 -15.30 -32.84 14.10
C GLU A 118 -13.88 -33.05 13.59
N ASP A 119 -13.31 -34.26 13.80
CA ASP A 119 -11.96 -34.59 13.31
C ASP A 119 -11.81 -34.37 11.81
N GLY A 120 -12.84 -34.72 11.02
CA GLY A 120 -12.81 -34.52 9.58
C GLY A 120 -12.79 -33.04 9.14
N ALA A 121 -13.34 -32.12 9.93
CA ALA A 121 -13.27 -30.69 9.69
C ALA A 121 -11.86 -30.18 9.98
N PHE A 122 -11.28 -30.54 11.12
CA PHE A 122 -9.89 -30.22 11.44
C PHE A 122 -8.91 -30.75 10.40
N ASP A 123 -9.04 -32.00 9.94
CA ASP A 123 -8.18 -32.62 8.94
C ASP A 123 -8.22 -31.87 7.60
N ARG A 124 -9.35 -31.31 7.20
CA ARG A 124 -9.46 -30.49 5.97
C ARG A 124 -8.70 -29.18 6.16
N VAL A 125 -8.95 -28.47 7.24
CA VAL A 125 -8.34 -27.17 7.53
C VAL A 125 -6.83 -27.32 7.74
N TYR A 126 -6.38 -28.38 8.44
CA TYR A 126 -4.96 -28.65 8.62
C TYR A 126 -4.24 -28.90 7.28
N ARG A 127 -4.86 -29.62 6.34
CA ARG A 127 -4.28 -29.82 4.99
C ARG A 127 -4.17 -28.51 4.21
N GLU A 128 -5.11 -27.60 4.36
CA GLU A 128 -5.03 -26.28 3.74
C GLU A 128 -3.87 -25.47 4.34
N LEU A 129 -3.71 -25.52 5.67
CA LEU A 129 -2.58 -24.90 6.35
C LEU A 129 -1.25 -25.53 5.91
N GLU A 130 -1.16 -26.87 5.86
CA GLU A 130 0.03 -27.59 5.43
C GLU A 130 0.40 -27.23 3.97
N HIS A 131 -0.60 -27.13 3.10
CA HIS A 131 -0.39 -26.66 1.73
C HIS A 131 0.12 -25.20 1.66
N SER A 132 -0.43 -24.32 2.50
CA SER A 132 0.01 -22.94 2.61
C SER A 132 1.46 -22.82 3.12
N LEU A 133 1.86 -23.65 4.11
CA LEU A 133 3.21 -23.61 4.69
C LEU A 133 4.27 -24.27 3.80
N PHE A 134 3.92 -25.39 3.16
CA PHE A 134 4.89 -26.27 2.46
C PHE A 134 4.60 -26.42 0.96
N GLY A 135 3.61 -25.73 0.42
CA GLY A 135 3.24 -25.77 -1.00
C GLY A 135 4.32 -25.19 -1.93
N ALA A 136 4.12 -25.37 -3.24
CA ALA A 136 5.09 -24.98 -4.26
C ALA A 136 5.29 -23.45 -4.44
N GLY A 137 4.44 -22.65 -3.86
CA GLY A 137 4.46 -21.19 -3.86
C GLY A 137 3.38 -20.65 -2.95
N ARG A 138 3.45 -19.39 -2.61
CA ARG A 138 2.52 -18.72 -1.70
C ARG A 138 2.13 -17.38 -2.26
N ARG A 139 0.84 -17.04 -2.20
CA ARG A 139 0.39 -15.71 -2.57
C ARG A 139 0.47 -14.79 -1.37
N TYR A 140 1.24 -13.74 -1.53
CA TYR A 140 1.32 -12.62 -0.60
C TYR A 140 0.40 -11.50 -1.06
N SER A 141 -0.33 -10.90 -0.14
CA SER A 141 -1.18 -9.73 -0.40
C SER A 141 -0.99 -8.69 0.70
N ALA A 142 -1.01 -7.43 0.31
CA ALA A 142 -1.01 -6.31 1.23
C ALA A 142 -2.09 -5.30 0.81
N VAL A 143 -2.77 -4.72 1.77
CA VAL A 143 -3.84 -3.74 1.52
C VAL A 143 -3.70 -2.58 2.50
N VAL A 144 -3.89 -1.36 1.99
CA VAL A 144 -3.99 -0.14 2.80
C VAL A 144 -5.17 0.71 2.31
N PRO A 145 -6.02 1.24 3.21
CA PRO A 145 -7.07 2.17 2.81
C PRO A 145 -6.46 3.48 2.30
N LEU A 146 -7.10 4.11 1.32
CA LEU A 146 -6.72 5.42 0.80
C LEU A 146 -7.72 6.48 1.26
N VAL A 147 -7.19 7.63 1.67
CA VAL A 147 -7.94 8.83 2.05
C VAL A 147 -7.67 9.93 1.02
N GLY A 148 -8.69 10.72 0.69
CA GLY A 148 -8.55 11.79 -0.30
C GLY A 148 -8.60 11.32 -1.75
N LEU A 149 -8.98 10.06 -2.01
CA LEU A 149 -9.11 9.50 -3.36
C LEU A 149 -10.45 8.79 -3.53
N SER A 150 -11.02 8.91 -4.72
CA SER A 150 -12.16 8.12 -5.17
C SER A 150 -11.87 7.49 -6.53
N ALA A 151 -12.34 6.27 -6.76
CA ALA A 151 -12.25 5.58 -8.04
C ALA A 151 -13.60 4.95 -8.42
N GLY A 152 -13.98 5.08 -9.68
CA GLY A 152 -15.24 4.51 -10.18
C GLY A 152 -15.15 3.01 -10.47
N SER A 153 -13.95 2.48 -10.65
CA SER A 153 -13.66 1.08 -10.96
C SER A 153 -12.27 0.73 -10.46
N ARG A 154 -11.96 -0.55 -10.43
CA ARG A 154 -10.61 -1.05 -10.21
C ARG A 154 -9.66 -0.50 -11.28
N ILE A 155 -8.51 0.02 -10.85
CA ILE A 155 -7.47 0.58 -11.72
C ILE A 155 -6.17 -0.13 -11.38
N GLU A 156 -5.62 -0.85 -12.35
CA GLU A 156 -4.27 -1.42 -12.24
C GLU A 156 -3.25 -0.30 -12.45
N LEU A 157 -2.25 -0.25 -11.58
CA LEU A 157 -1.10 0.65 -11.71
C LEU A 157 0.07 -0.10 -12.36
N ALA A 158 1.00 -0.59 -11.55
CA ALA A 158 2.16 -1.37 -11.97
C ALA A 158 2.50 -2.39 -10.88
N ARG A 159 3.33 -3.41 -11.20
CA ARG A 159 3.93 -4.36 -10.24
C ARG A 159 2.93 -5.12 -9.37
N GLY A 160 1.72 -5.37 -9.86
CA GLY A 160 0.68 -6.02 -9.08
C GLY A 160 0.00 -5.11 -8.06
N ILE A 161 0.27 -3.80 -8.13
CA ILE A 161 -0.39 -2.78 -7.32
C ILE A 161 -1.61 -2.25 -8.06
N ARG A 162 -2.70 -2.09 -7.36
CA ARG A 162 -3.98 -1.60 -7.90
C ARG A 162 -4.75 -0.76 -6.90
N VAL A 163 -5.53 0.16 -7.43
CA VAL A 163 -6.55 0.88 -6.67
C VAL A 163 -7.88 0.18 -6.88
N GLU A 164 -8.54 -0.15 -5.79
CA GLU A 164 -9.84 -0.78 -5.80
C GLU A 164 -10.78 -0.15 -4.77
N ARG A 165 -12.07 -0.40 -4.93
CA ARG A 165 -13.07 0.10 -4.00
C ARG A 165 -13.01 -0.75 -2.73
N ALA A 166 -12.99 -0.11 -1.56
CA ALA A 166 -13.03 -0.82 -0.29
C ALA A 166 -14.43 -1.43 -0.08
N ASP A 167 -14.46 -2.70 0.31
CA ASP A 167 -15.70 -3.42 0.59
C ASP A 167 -16.43 -2.81 1.80
N GLY A 168 -17.75 -2.61 1.65
CA GLY A 168 -18.62 -2.16 2.74
C GLY A 168 -18.63 -0.64 3.02
N ALA A 169 -17.88 0.16 2.29
CA ALA A 169 -17.85 1.60 2.48
C ALA A 169 -18.87 2.35 1.60
N GLU A 170 -19.25 3.58 2.01
CA GLU A 170 -20.06 4.45 1.16
C GLU A 170 -19.44 4.61 -0.22
N PRO A 171 -20.26 4.58 -1.30
CA PRO A 171 -19.79 4.43 -2.69
C PRO A 171 -18.74 5.43 -3.16
N GLU A 172 -18.61 6.57 -2.51
CA GLU A 172 -17.83 7.71 -3.00
C GLU A 172 -16.54 8.01 -2.22
N ARG A 173 -16.27 7.31 -1.09
CA ARG A 173 -15.25 7.76 -0.15
C ARG A 173 -14.17 6.74 0.26
N SER A 174 -14.25 5.52 -0.19
CA SER A 174 -13.27 4.51 0.26
C SER A 174 -12.68 3.74 -0.91
N CYS A 175 -11.46 4.08 -1.24
CA CYS A 175 -10.58 3.25 -2.05
C CYS A 175 -9.57 2.57 -1.15
N SER A 176 -9.05 1.44 -1.59
CA SER A 176 -7.88 0.80 -1.04
C SER A 176 -6.80 0.66 -2.11
N LEU A 177 -5.57 0.68 -1.68
CA LEU A 177 -4.42 0.30 -2.49
C LEU A 177 -4.10 -1.14 -2.12
N ALA A 178 -4.14 -2.03 -3.09
CA ALA A 178 -3.87 -3.45 -2.91
C ALA A 178 -2.63 -3.86 -3.72
N PHE A 179 -1.85 -4.74 -3.15
CA PHE A 179 -0.61 -5.28 -3.70
C PHE A 179 -0.64 -6.81 -3.60
N ASP A 180 -0.41 -7.50 -4.70
CA ASP A 180 -0.33 -8.95 -4.73
C ASP A 180 1.00 -9.40 -5.36
N ARG A 181 1.62 -10.41 -4.75
CA ARG A 181 2.84 -11.04 -5.29
C ARG A 181 2.87 -12.53 -4.98
N ASP A 182 3.26 -13.31 -5.95
CA ASP A 182 3.54 -14.72 -5.74
C ASP A 182 4.96 -14.87 -5.18
N LEU A 183 5.07 -15.52 -4.01
CA LEU A 183 6.34 -15.85 -3.36
C LEU A 183 6.79 -17.22 -3.83
N PRO A 184 8.01 -17.36 -4.38
CA PRO A 184 8.56 -18.66 -4.76
C PRO A 184 8.65 -19.62 -3.57
N ALA A 185 8.63 -20.93 -3.87
CA ALA A 185 8.85 -21.96 -2.86
C ALA A 185 10.24 -21.80 -2.23
N GLY A 186 10.28 -21.84 -0.89
CA GLY A 186 11.54 -21.73 -0.13
C GLY A 186 12.03 -20.29 0.10
N GLU A 187 11.40 -19.28 -0.48
CA GLU A 187 11.68 -17.89 -0.15
C GLU A 187 11.05 -17.54 1.21
N LEU A 188 11.91 -17.12 2.17
CA LEU A 188 11.51 -16.71 3.52
C LEU A 188 11.41 -15.19 3.67
N GLY A 189 11.89 -14.44 2.69
CA GLY A 189 11.78 -12.98 2.65
C GLY A 189 10.38 -12.52 2.29
N LEU A 190 9.90 -11.48 2.98
CA LEU A 190 8.66 -10.80 2.58
C LEU A 190 9.00 -9.58 1.73
N PRO A 191 8.13 -9.25 0.75
CA PRO A 191 8.24 -7.98 0.03
C PRO A 191 8.18 -6.79 0.98
N ASP A 192 8.83 -5.70 0.62
CA ASP A 192 8.63 -4.42 1.32
C ASP A 192 7.36 -3.73 0.81
N ALA A 193 6.21 -4.30 1.18
CA ALA A 193 4.92 -3.77 0.75
C ALA A 193 4.69 -2.34 1.26
N ALA A 194 5.21 -1.97 2.43
CA ALA A 194 5.04 -0.61 2.95
C ALA A 194 5.77 0.41 2.07
N GLY A 195 7.00 0.09 1.64
CA GLY A 195 7.76 0.91 0.68
C GLY A 195 7.07 0.98 -0.68
N GLU A 196 6.76 -0.17 -1.29
CA GLU A 196 6.11 -0.21 -2.61
C GLU A 196 4.73 0.49 -2.63
N LEU A 197 3.95 0.38 -1.54
CA LEU A 197 2.68 1.10 -1.41
C LEU A 197 2.88 2.61 -1.17
N ALA A 198 3.96 3.02 -0.49
CA ALA A 198 4.30 4.44 -0.34
C ALA A 198 4.66 5.06 -1.70
N ASP A 199 5.47 4.37 -2.51
CA ASP A 199 5.79 4.79 -3.88
C ASP A 199 4.54 4.91 -4.74
N ALA A 200 3.59 3.99 -4.59
CA ALA A 200 2.33 4.07 -5.31
C ALA A 200 1.47 5.28 -4.86
N VAL A 201 1.47 5.65 -3.58
CA VAL A 201 0.82 6.88 -3.10
C VAL A 201 1.48 8.11 -3.72
N THR A 202 2.81 8.16 -3.75
CA THR A 202 3.58 9.23 -4.42
C THR A 202 3.24 9.33 -5.91
N ALA A 203 3.19 8.19 -6.62
CA ALA A 203 2.79 8.15 -8.02
C ALA A 203 1.36 8.67 -8.25
N ILE A 204 0.41 8.32 -7.38
CA ILE A 204 -0.96 8.82 -7.44
C ILE A 204 -1.01 10.32 -7.17
N ARG A 205 -0.26 10.83 -6.19
CA ARG A 205 -0.14 12.28 -5.91
C ARG A 205 0.40 13.03 -7.13
N LEU A 206 1.48 12.53 -7.74
CA LEU A 206 2.06 13.10 -8.95
C LEU A 206 1.09 13.05 -10.14
N ALA A 207 0.32 12.00 -10.31
CA ALA A 207 -0.64 11.87 -11.39
C ALA A 207 -1.89 12.76 -11.21
N THR A 208 -2.31 13.03 -9.98
CA THR A 208 -3.56 13.74 -9.68
C THR A 208 -3.35 15.19 -9.24
N GLY A 209 -2.20 15.52 -8.66
CA GLY A 209 -1.94 16.79 -7.99
C GLY A 209 -2.62 16.91 -6.61
N ALA A 210 -3.21 15.84 -6.10
CA ALA A 210 -3.99 15.85 -4.88
C ALA A 210 -3.20 15.31 -3.67
N ALA A 211 -3.51 15.82 -2.49
CA ALA A 211 -2.99 15.35 -1.22
C ALA A 211 -3.66 14.03 -0.82
N VAL A 212 -3.35 12.94 -1.52
CA VAL A 212 -3.86 11.59 -1.18
C VAL A 212 -3.00 11.00 -0.09
N ALA A 213 -3.59 10.25 0.84
CA ALA A 213 -2.86 9.55 1.88
C ALA A 213 -3.28 8.08 1.98
N ALA A 214 -2.36 7.26 2.46
CA ALA A 214 -2.65 5.91 2.90
C ALA A 214 -3.07 5.90 4.38
N GLY A 215 -3.83 4.91 4.81
CA GLY A 215 -4.10 4.68 6.21
C GLY A 215 -2.81 4.34 6.99
N PRO A 216 -2.85 4.44 8.34
CA PRO A 216 -1.64 4.32 9.15
C PRO A 216 -1.06 2.90 9.22
N LEU A 217 -1.83 1.89 8.83
CA LEU A 217 -1.44 0.48 8.92
C LEU A 217 -1.62 -0.23 7.58
N VAL A 218 -0.60 -0.99 7.19
CA VAL A 218 -0.65 -1.93 6.07
C VAL A 218 -1.09 -3.29 6.63
N HIS A 219 -2.19 -3.81 6.10
CA HIS A 219 -2.70 -5.14 6.41
C HIS A 219 -2.16 -6.13 5.39
N GLU A 220 -1.45 -7.12 5.88
CA GLU A 220 -0.77 -8.11 5.04
C GLU A 220 -1.24 -9.51 5.36
N GLN A 221 -1.22 -10.37 4.35
CA GLN A 221 -1.54 -11.78 4.51
C GLN A 221 -0.72 -12.65 3.56
N ILE A 222 -0.51 -13.91 3.96
CA ILE A 222 0.01 -14.95 3.09
C ILE A 222 -1.09 -15.98 2.92
N GLU A 223 -1.52 -16.23 1.68
CA GLU A 223 -2.72 -16.98 1.37
C GLU A 223 -3.93 -16.34 2.11
N ARG A 224 -4.46 -17.02 3.13
CA ARG A 224 -5.55 -16.52 3.98
C ARG A 224 -5.10 -16.25 5.42
N HIS A 225 -3.79 -16.31 5.69
CA HIS A 225 -3.24 -16.15 7.04
C HIS A 225 -2.80 -14.70 7.23
N PRO A 226 -3.51 -13.91 8.06
CA PRO A 226 -3.13 -12.53 8.31
C PRO A 226 -1.80 -12.45 9.06
N LEU A 227 -1.02 -11.47 8.72
CA LEU A 227 0.21 -11.12 9.41
C LEU A 227 -0.03 -9.94 10.35
N GLU A 228 0.89 -9.71 11.30
CA GLU A 228 0.83 -8.52 12.16
C GLU A 228 0.91 -7.26 11.27
N PRO A 229 -0.04 -6.30 11.38
CA PRO A 229 -0.03 -5.10 10.57
C PRO A 229 1.26 -4.30 10.76
N ARG A 230 1.77 -3.71 9.69
CA ARG A 230 2.93 -2.83 9.73
C ARG A 230 2.52 -1.37 9.62
N PRO A 231 3.26 -0.44 10.28
CA PRO A 231 3.01 0.98 10.07
C PRO A 231 3.31 1.37 8.63
N MET A 232 2.48 2.25 8.07
CA MET A 232 2.74 2.90 6.80
C MET A 232 3.84 3.96 6.97
N LEU A 233 4.60 4.25 5.92
CA LEU A 233 5.62 5.29 5.96
C LEU A 233 4.99 6.67 6.21
N GLY A 234 5.63 7.49 7.04
CA GLY A 234 5.06 8.71 7.61
C GLY A 234 4.49 9.69 6.59
N ILE A 235 5.24 9.99 5.51
CA ILE A 235 4.77 10.95 4.49
C ILE A 235 3.56 10.41 3.70
N ALA A 236 3.53 9.12 3.42
CA ALA A 236 2.40 8.50 2.74
C ALA A 236 1.13 8.44 3.59
N ALA A 237 1.27 8.37 4.92
CA ALA A 237 0.17 8.30 5.88
C ALA A 237 -0.29 9.68 6.39
N THR A 238 0.24 10.79 5.87
CA THR A 238 -0.20 12.14 6.26
C THR A 238 -1.62 12.39 5.78
N GLU A 239 -2.53 12.65 6.72
CA GLU A 239 -3.97 12.82 6.41
C GLU A 239 -4.21 14.06 5.56
N PRO A 240 -4.92 13.94 4.43
CA PRO A 240 -5.21 15.07 3.56
C PRO A 240 -6.36 15.94 4.10
N ALA A 241 -6.27 17.22 3.82
CA ALA A 241 -7.39 18.14 4.02
C ALA A 241 -8.18 18.30 2.70
N GLY A 242 -9.50 18.27 2.77
CA GLY A 242 -10.38 18.60 1.65
C GLY A 242 -11.19 17.42 1.09
N GLU A 243 -11.83 17.66 -0.06
CA GLU A 243 -12.67 16.68 -0.73
C GLU A 243 -11.84 15.66 -1.52
N PRO A 244 -12.30 14.40 -1.65
CA PRO A 244 -11.60 13.38 -2.41
C PRO A 244 -11.46 13.74 -3.88
N THR A 245 -10.27 13.55 -4.42
CA THR A 245 -10.00 13.65 -5.87
C THR A 245 -10.37 12.34 -6.56
N ARG A 246 -10.90 12.45 -7.79
CA ARG A 246 -11.24 11.28 -8.59
C ARG A 246 -10.02 10.80 -9.38
N LEU A 247 -9.71 9.50 -9.23
CA LEU A 247 -8.77 8.80 -10.10
C LEU A 247 -9.53 8.23 -11.30
N ASP A 248 -9.26 8.80 -12.47
CA ASP A 248 -9.78 8.30 -13.74
C ASP A 248 -8.75 7.35 -14.42
N PRO A 249 -9.16 6.58 -15.47
CA PRO A 249 -8.25 5.64 -16.13
C PRO A 249 -7.01 6.28 -16.77
N TRP A 250 -7.08 7.56 -17.16
CA TRP A 250 -5.92 8.25 -17.73
C TRP A 250 -4.88 8.56 -16.64
N ARG A 251 -5.33 9.16 -15.52
CA ARG A 251 -4.47 9.42 -14.36
C ARG A 251 -3.94 8.13 -13.74
N GLY A 252 -4.75 7.06 -13.78
CA GLY A 252 -4.31 5.74 -13.35
C GLY A 252 -3.15 5.19 -14.18
N ARG A 253 -3.20 5.32 -15.51
CA ARG A 253 -2.08 4.94 -16.38
C ARG A 253 -0.84 5.79 -16.11
N LEU A 254 -1.01 7.11 -15.96
CA LEU A 254 0.10 7.99 -15.62
C LEU A 254 0.73 7.60 -14.27
N ALA A 255 -0.08 7.28 -13.26
CA ALA A 255 0.42 6.79 -11.97
C ALA A 255 1.19 5.47 -12.12
N GLY A 256 0.73 4.56 -12.99
CA GLY A 256 1.47 3.34 -13.32
C GLY A 256 2.83 3.61 -13.97
N ASP A 257 2.86 4.45 -14.99
CA ASP A 257 4.10 4.86 -15.69
C ASP A 257 5.10 5.52 -14.69
N LEU A 258 4.60 6.37 -13.78
CA LEU A 258 5.40 7.02 -12.74
C LEU A 258 5.93 6.02 -11.71
N LEU A 259 5.09 5.08 -11.26
CA LEU A 259 5.48 4.08 -10.29
C LEU A 259 6.62 3.19 -10.80
N GLU A 260 6.62 2.84 -12.08
CA GLU A 260 7.72 2.09 -12.70
C GLU A 260 9.04 2.88 -12.68
N ARG A 261 8.97 4.22 -12.83
CA ARG A 261 10.14 5.09 -12.85
C ARG A 261 10.66 5.47 -11.46
N LEU A 262 9.81 5.52 -10.45
CA LEU A 262 10.20 5.95 -9.10
C LEU A 262 11.33 5.11 -8.50
N LEU A 263 11.37 3.80 -8.75
CA LEU A 263 12.49 2.96 -8.30
C LEU A 263 13.82 3.29 -9.00
N GLU A 264 13.77 3.77 -10.23
CA GLU A 264 14.98 4.21 -10.95
C GLU A 264 15.46 5.55 -10.39
N THR A 265 14.53 6.39 -9.89
CA THR A 265 14.85 7.70 -9.30
C THR A 265 15.43 7.63 -7.90
N GLU A 266 15.28 6.53 -7.16
CA GLU A 266 15.96 6.35 -5.87
C GLU A 266 17.49 6.47 -5.97
N ALA A 267 18.07 6.18 -7.13
CA ALA A 267 19.50 6.37 -7.40
C ALA A 267 19.88 7.86 -7.62
N ASP A 268 18.91 8.74 -7.91
CA ASP A 268 19.10 10.19 -8.06
C ASP A 268 18.59 10.91 -6.81
N GLY A 269 19.47 11.11 -5.84
CA GLY A 269 19.13 11.73 -4.54
C GLY A 269 18.54 13.14 -4.66
N GLU A 270 18.92 13.93 -5.68
CA GLU A 270 18.35 15.27 -5.90
C GLU A 270 16.90 15.19 -6.37
N LEU A 271 16.59 14.23 -7.26
CA LEU A 271 15.21 14.05 -7.75
C LEU A 271 14.31 13.45 -6.65
N ALA A 272 14.82 12.52 -5.86
CA ALA A 272 14.11 12.00 -4.69
C ALA A 272 13.80 13.11 -3.68
N GLU A 273 14.77 13.99 -3.38
CA GLU A 273 14.55 15.16 -2.53
C GLU A 273 13.50 16.11 -3.12
N ALA A 274 13.55 16.35 -4.43
CA ALA A 274 12.57 17.21 -5.09
C ALA A 274 11.13 16.69 -4.95
N ILE A 275 10.94 15.38 -5.10
CA ILE A 275 9.64 14.73 -4.93
C ILE A 275 9.17 14.87 -3.48
N GLU A 276 10.02 14.55 -2.49
CA GLU A 276 9.69 14.67 -1.08
C GLU A 276 9.29 16.11 -0.70
N ARG A 277 10.04 17.10 -1.14
CA ARG A 277 9.73 18.53 -0.88
C ARG A 277 8.39 18.94 -1.49
N TRP A 278 8.12 18.49 -2.73
CA TRP A 278 6.83 18.77 -3.37
C TRP A 278 5.67 18.08 -2.62
N GLU A 279 5.83 16.84 -2.19
CA GLU A 279 4.81 16.12 -1.41
C GLU A 279 4.51 16.83 -0.09
N LEU A 280 5.53 17.27 0.65
CA LEU A 280 5.35 18.04 1.87
C LEU A 280 4.55 19.33 1.63
N ALA A 281 4.78 20.00 0.50
CA ALA A 281 4.04 21.21 0.14
C ALA A 281 2.52 20.97 -0.06
N LEU A 282 2.08 19.72 -0.30
CA LEU A 282 0.65 19.40 -0.41
C LEU A 282 -0.08 19.50 0.93
N PHE A 283 0.63 19.34 2.05
CA PHE A 283 0.09 19.30 3.41
C PHE A 283 0.42 20.55 4.22
N GLU A 284 1.29 21.43 3.72
CA GLU A 284 1.71 22.63 4.40
C GLU A 284 0.92 23.87 3.94
N VAL A 285 0.89 24.89 4.79
CA VAL A 285 0.30 26.19 4.50
C VAL A 285 1.40 27.23 4.29
N GLU A 286 1.03 28.40 3.72
CA GLU A 286 1.97 29.51 3.56
C GLU A 286 2.51 30.00 4.92
N PRO A 287 3.81 30.39 5.04
CA PRO A 287 4.80 30.48 3.94
C PRO A 287 5.57 29.20 3.64
N LEU A 288 5.46 28.14 4.47
CA LEU A 288 6.23 26.91 4.33
C LEU A 288 5.96 26.20 2.99
N ARG A 289 4.70 26.21 2.55
CA ARG A 289 4.34 25.66 1.25
C ARG A 289 5.16 26.27 0.10
N SER A 290 5.27 27.57 0.06
CA SER A 290 6.09 28.26 -0.95
C SER A 290 7.56 27.89 -0.86
N GLU A 291 8.12 27.75 0.35
CA GLU A 291 9.49 27.31 0.53
C GLU A 291 9.72 25.91 0.02
N ARG A 292 8.84 24.96 0.37
CA ARG A 292 8.94 23.57 -0.12
C ARG A 292 8.88 23.48 -1.64
N LEU A 293 7.98 24.24 -2.27
CA LEU A 293 7.89 24.27 -3.73
C LEU A 293 9.16 24.84 -4.40
N ARG A 294 9.80 25.83 -3.77
CA ARG A 294 11.07 26.38 -4.24
C ARG A 294 12.22 25.38 -4.10
N GLU A 295 12.28 24.69 -2.94
CA GLU A 295 13.25 23.62 -2.68
C GLU A 295 13.05 22.47 -3.69
N ALA A 296 11.80 22.02 -3.90
CA ALA A 296 11.45 20.98 -4.88
C ALA A 296 11.89 21.33 -6.30
N LEU A 297 11.60 22.55 -6.73
CA LEU A 297 11.98 23.04 -8.05
C LEU A 297 13.51 23.12 -8.20
N ALA A 298 14.20 23.64 -7.20
CA ALA A 298 15.67 23.78 -7.20
C ALA A 298 16.35 22.40 -7.23
N ALA A 299 15.92 21.45 -6.41
CA ALA A 299 16.47 20.10 -6.40
C ALA A 299 16.19 19.34 -7.69
N GLY A 300 14.95 19.41 -8.23
CA GLY A 300 14.56 18.70 -9.44
C GLY A 300 15.23 19.19 -10.72
N LEU A 301 15.38 20.48 -10.90
CA LEU A 301 15.80 21.10 -12.16
C LEU A 301 16.96 22.09 -12.02
N GLY A 302 17.38 22.46 -10.80
CA GLY A 302 18.41 23.50 -10.59
C GLY A 302 19.83 22.97 -10.59
N GLY A 303 20.07 21.83 -9.93
CA GLY A 303 21.42 21.35 -9.69
C GLY A 303 22.29 22.42 -9.03
N ALA A 304 23.53 22.58 -9.47
CA ALA A 304 24.48 23.59 -8.96
C ALA A 304 24.07 25.04 -9.31
N ASP A 305 23.20 25.26 -10.28
CA ASP A 305 22.83 26.59 -10.81
C ASP A 305 21.68 27.25 -10.00
N GLY A 306 21.01 26.47 -9.16
CA GLY A 306 20.03 26.94 -8.19
C GLY A 306 18.64 27.26 -8.77
N LEU A 307 17.82 27.94 -7.95
CA LEU A 307 16.40 28.14 -8.19
C LEU A 307 16.03 28.86 -9.48
N TRP A 308 16.81 29.91 -9.87
CA TRP A 308 16.51 30.66 -11.11
C TRP A 308 16.75 29.83 -12.37
N ALA A 309 17.83 29.03 -12.41
CA ALA A 309 18.07 28.09 -13.50
C ALA A 309 16.96 27.03 -13.57
N ALA A 310 16.56 26.50 -12.40
CA ALA A 310 15.43 25.58 -12.30
C ALA A 310 14.14 26.17 -12.88
N ALA A 311 13.80 27.40 -12.52
CA ALA A 311 12.61 28.08 -13.03
C ALA A 311 12.66 28.31 -14.54
N MET A 312 13.83 28.65 -15.08
CA MET A 312 14.03 28.82 -16.52
C MET A 312 13.92 27.49 -17.27
N ARG A 313 14.57 26.43 -16.79
CA ARG A 313 14.49 25.07 -17.34
C ARG A 313 13.05 24.54 -17.32
N ALA A 314 12.34 24.72 -16.17
CA ALA A 314 10.93 24.34 -16.06
C ALA A 314 10.03 25.14 -17.02
N ALA A 315 10.29 26.44 -17.23
CA ALA A 315 9.57 27.27 -18.16
C ALA A 315 9.76 26.79 -19.62
N VAL A 316 10.97 26.38 -19.98
CA VAL A 316 11.23 25.76 -21.29
C VAL A 316 10.55 24.39 -21.38
N LEU A 317 10.67 23.56 -20.36
CA LEU A 317 10.10 22.20 -20.32
C LEU A 317 8.57 22.22 -20.44
N LEU A 318 7.89 23.12 -19.72
CA LEU A 318 6.44 23.24 -19.67
C LEU A 318 5.87 24.20 -20.72
N GLY A 319 6.72 25.01 -21.38
CA GLY A 319 6.31 26.05 -22.28
C GLY A 319 5.32 25.53 -23.32
N GLU A 320 4.04 25.69 -23.08
CA GLU A 320 3.02 25.59 -24.10
C GLU A 320 3.13 26.88 -24.98
N ALA A 321 3.16 26.71 -26.27
CA ALA A 321 2.96 27.81 -27.16
C ALA A 321 1.66 28.51 -26.75
N ASP A 322 1.75 29.82 -26.51
CA ASP A 322 0.67 30.72 -26.10
C ASP A 322 -0.74 30.21 -26.43
N ARG A 323 -1.46 29.76 -25.44
CA ARG A 323 -2.92 29.74 -25.50
C ARG A 323 -3.43 31.10 -25.03
N PRO A 324 -3.85 31.98 -25.96
CA PRO A 324 -4.39 33.28 -25.57
C PRO A 324 -5.68 33.06 -24.76
N GLY A 325 -5.70 33.49 -23.50
CA GLY A 325 -6.90 33.60 -22.71
C GLY A 325 -6.96 32.82 -21.38
N THR A 326 -5.86 32.24 -20.92
CA THR A 326 -5.80 31.68 -19.57
C THR A 326 -4.99 32.58 -18.62
N ASP A 327 -5.51 32.78 -17.42
CA ASP A 327 -4.85 33.49 -16.32
C ASP A 327 -3.46 32.89 -16.08
N ALA A 328 -2.46 33.76 -15.87
CA ALA A 328 -1.06 33.50 -15.53
C ALA A 328 -0.52 32.12 -15.95
N GLY A 329 0.12 32.03 -17.12
CA GLY A 329 0.70 30.78 -17.62
C GLY A 329 1.79 30.22 -16.70
N PRO A 330 2.26 28.97 -16.93
CA PRO A 330 3.29 28.29 -16.12
C PRO A 330 4.53 29.17 -15.89
N VAL A 331 4.91 29.99 -16.88
CA VAL A 331 6.06 30.91 -16.80
C VAL A 331 5.87 31.96 -15.71
N ASP A 332 4.68 32.57 -15.61
CA ASP A 332 4.41 33.59 -14.60
C ASP A 332 4.32 32.99 -13.18
N SER A 333 3.80 31.77 -13.08
CA SER A 333 3.76 31.01 -11.84
C SER A 333 5.18 30.69 -11.35
N LEU A 334 6.06 30.18 -12.22
CA LEU A 334 7.47 29.90 -11.91
C LEU A 334 8.26 31.15 -11.56
N ARG A 335 8.05 32.26 -12.30
CA ARG A 335 8.68 33.55 -12.01
C ARG A 335 8.27 34.08 -10.65
N SER A 336 6.97 34.01 -10.33
CA SER A 336 6.46 34.44 -9.04
C SER A 336 7.03 33.60 -7.91
N LEU A 337 7.04 32.26 -8.06
CA LEU A 337 7.61 31.33 -7.10
C LEU A 337 9.10 31.59 -6.86
N ALA A 338 9.88 31.81 -7.92
CA ALA A 338 11.31 32.14 -7.80
C ALA A 338 11.56 33.45 -7.05
N ARG A 339 10.61 34.39 -7.05
CA ARG A 339 10.63 35.64 -6.28
C ARG A 339 10.11 35.50 -4.85
N GLY A 340 9.68 34.31 -4.45
CA GLY A 340 9.20 34.04 -3.09
C GLY A 340 7.67 34.14 -2.90
N HIS A 341 6.90 34.15 -3.99
CA HIS A 341 5.44 34.26 -3.96
C HIS A 341 4.82 33.11 -4.74
N ALA A 342 4.21 32.13 -4.06
CA ALA A 342 3.47 31.08 -4.74
C ALA A 342 2.11 31.61 -5.24
N THR A 343 1.81 31.32 -6.49
CA THR A 343 0.46 31.45 -7.04
C THR A 343 -0.37 30.21 -6.68
N ALA A 344 -1.69 30.27 -6.87
CA ALA A 344 -2.56 29.12 -6.65
C ALA A 344 -2.10 27.89 -7.46
N ASP A 345 -1.59 28.10 -8.67
CA ASP A 345 -1.16 27.06 -9.59
C ASP A 345 0.31 26.62 -9.42
N ALA A 346 1.04 27.20 -8.46
CA ALA A 346 2.47 26.94 -8.30
C ALA A 346 2.76 25.46 -8.01
N ALA A 347 1.96 24.83 -7.16
CA ALA A 347 2.13 23.40 -6.81
C ALA A 347 1.89 22.49 -8.04
N ASP A 348 0.87 22.77 -8.87
CA ASP A 348 0.62 22.01 -10.10
C ASP A 348 1.70 22.27 -11.15
N THR A 349 2.19 23.49 -11.27
CA THR A 349 3.28 23.83 -12.19
C THR A 349 4.56 23.08 -11.83
N VAL A 350 4.96 23.06 -10.55
CA VAL A 350 6.13 22.30 -10.07
C VAL A 350 5.90 20.81 -10.28
N ARG A 351 4.72 20.27 -9.94
CA ARG A 351 4.35 18.89 -10.18
C ARG A 351 4.53 18.49 -11.64
N ARG A 352 4.00 19.28 -12.58
CA ARG A 352 4.11 19.01 -14.01
C ARG A 352 5.57 18.95 -14.45
N ALA A 353 6.40 19.86 -13.95
CA ALA A 353 7.84 19.85 -14.25
C ALA A 353 8.53 18.60 -13.70
N LEU A 354 8.20 18.17 -12.47
CA LEU A 354 8.72 16.94 -11.87
C LEU A 354 8.26 15.69 -12.64
N VAL A 355 6.98 15.62 -13.01
CA VAL A 355 6.44 14.48 -13.80
C VAL A 355 7.19 14.35 -15.14
N GLU A 356 7.41 15.43 -15.86
CA GLU A 356 8.19 15.41 -17.10
C GLU A 356 9.64 14.97 -16.85
N THR A 357 10.23 15.39 -15.74
CA THR A 357 11.61 15.02 -15.35
C THR A 357 11.73 13.54 -14.98
N ILE A 358 10.75 13.01 -14.23
CA ILE A 358 10.71 11.58 -13.82
C ILE A 358 10.52 10.69 -15.04
N LEU A 359 9.66 11.09 -15.97
CA LEU A 359 9.36 10.31 -17.18
C LEU A 359 10.42 10.45 -18.28
N ALA A 360 11.41 11.32 -18.09
CA ALA A 360 12.57 11.38 -18.98
C ALA A 360 13.49 10.18 -18.73
N ASP A 361 14.08 9.63 -19.81
CA ASP A 361 14.97 8.45 -19.70
C ASP A 361 16.26 8.77 -18.94
N ASP A 362 16.74 10.02 -19.00
CA ASP A 362 17.97 10.47 -18.36
C ASP A 362 17.83 11.96 -17.98
N ARG A 363 17.72 12.22 -16.67
CA ARG A 363 17.56 13.58 -16.14
C ARG A 363 18.73 14.49 -16.56
N ARG A 364 19.96 13.99 -16.52
CA ARG A 364 21.14 14.79 -16.84
C ARG A 364 21.10 15.24 -18.29
N ARG A 365 20.78 14.33 -19.21
CA ARG A 365 20.59 14.69 -20.64
C ARG A 365 19.42 15.64 -20.84
N LEU A 366 18.35 15.50 -20.06
CA LEU A 366 17.24 16.45 -20.10
C LEU A 366 17.69 17.86 -19.70
N LEU A 367 18.46 18.00 -18.61
CA LEU A 367 18.98 19.29 -18.15
C LEU A 367 19.89 19.93 -19.20
N ASP A 368 20.83 19.18 -19.78
CA ASP A 368 21.72 19.65 -20.87
C ASP A 368 20.90 20.12 -22.08
N ALA A 369 19.88 19.37 -22.48
CA ALA A 369 19.04 19.77 -23.63
C ALA A 369 18.18 21.02 -23.33
N LEU A 370 17.75 21.19 -22.05
CA LEU A 370 17.06 22.43 -21.63
C LEU A 370 17.99 23.63 -21.64
N ASP A 371 19.24 23.47 -21.23
CA ASP A 371 20.26 24.53 -21.30
C ASP A 371 20.60 24.92 -22.75
N ASP A 372 20.77 23.93 -23.62
CA ASP A 372 20.95 24.16 -25.05
C ASP A 372 19.76 24.92 -25.67
N ALA A 373 18.54 24.56 -25.28
CA ALA A 373 17.35 25.26 -25.76
C ALA A 373 17.27 26.71 -25.24
N LEU A 374 17.65 26.95 -23.96
CA LEU A 374 17.73 28.28 -23.37
C LEU A 374 18.75 29.19 -24.07
N LEU A 375 19.85 28.61 -24.51
CA LEU A 375 20.92 29.33 -25.25
C LEU A 375 20.64 29.43 -26.76
N GLY A 376 19.55 28.83 -27.27
CA GLY A 376 19.23 28.79 -28.69
C GLY A 376 20.14 27.86 -29.49
N LEU A 377 20.84 26.94 -28.86
CA LEU A 377 21.76 25.97 -29.47
C LEU A 377 21.06 24.66 -29.88
N GLY A 378 19.89 24.38 -29.31
CA GLY A 378 19.12 23.19 -29.57
C GLY A 378 17.61 23.44 -29.62
N ALA A 379 16.87 22.45 -30.13
CA ALA A 379 15.42 22.45 -30.06
C ALA A 379 14.95 22.10 -28.64
N ARG A 380 13.80 22.62 -28.23
CA ARG A 380 13.16 22.27 -26.98
C ARG A 380 12.93 20.77 -26.93
N PRO A 381 13.27 20.07 -25.78
CA PRO A 381 12.96 18.67 -25.58
C PRO A 381 11.45 18.43 -25.71
N ALA A 382 11.05 17.34 -26.34
CA ALA A 382 9.66 16.91 -26.37
C ALA A 382 9.29 16.33 -25.00
N GLY A 383 8.33 16.95 -24.31
CA GLY A 383 7.82 16.43 -23.04
C GLY A 383 6.89 15.23 -23.25
N TYR A 384 6.73 14.41 -22.21
CA TYR A 384 5.84 13.24 -22.20
C TYR A 384 4.40 13.58 -22.62
N PHE A 385 3.84 14.66 -22.09
CA PHE A 385 2.48 15.08 -22.41
C PHE A 385 2.35 15.56 -23.87
N SER A 386 3.35 16.22 -24.41
CA SER A 386 3.34 16.69 -25.80
C SER A 386 3.54 15.53 -26.80
N ALA A 387 4.37 14.56 -26.48
CA ALA A 387 4.59 13.37 -27.31
C ALA A 387 3.31 12.52 -27.44
N ARG A 388 2.57 12.32 -26.35
CA ARG A 388 1.29 11.58 -26.37
C ARG A 388 0.14 12.32 -27.05
N ALA A 389 0.09 13.65 -26.96
CA ALA A 389 -0.92 14.44 -27.67
C ALA A 389 -0.74 14.37 -29.20
N SER A 390 0.47 14.11 -29.69
CA SER A 390 0.77 13.94 -31.12
C SER A 390 0.52 12.51 -31.61
N ALA A 391 0.36 11.53 -30.72
CA ALA A 391 0.14 10.12 -31.03
C ALA A 391 -1.34 9.68 -30.93
N ALA A 392 -2.23 10.53 -30.45
CA ALA A 392 -3.68 10.32 -30.31
C ALA A 392 -4.47 11.03 -31.40
#